data_4dbcce6cf63fea98e2a03710f0a7f282
#
_entry.id   4dbcce6cf63fea98e2a03710f0a7f282
#
_cell.length_a   1.000
_cell.length_b   1.000
_cell.length_c   1.000
_cell.angle_alpha   90.00
_cell.angle_beta   90.00
_cell.angle_gamma   90.00
#
_symmetry.space_group_name_H-M   'P 1'
#
loop_
_entity.id
_entity.type
_entity.pdbx_description
1 polymer ?
#
loop_
_entity_poly.entity_id
_entity_poly.type
_entity_poly.pdbx_seq_one_letter_code
_entity_poly.pdbx_strand_id
1 'polypeptide(L)'
;MENFSLYLPTFYEFGRGSVDKVGSLTTAMGCSRVLIVYGRAHAKTSGLIDRVESALRHSAIEYDELGGVQPNPVDTLVRQGIALARDRHIEGIIAVGGGSVIDTAKAIAAGVPYKGDFWDFYGGGKTITEALPVGVVLTIAAAGSEGSGNSVITNVATRQKLGARTASILRPRFSIIDPALTVSLPPYHTACGITDMMAHILERYFSPTADVEVTDRLAEGLLMAIIDEAPKGMASPDNYQARANITWASTMAHNGILGCGRVEDWTSHAMEHEISALYDVAHGAGLAVVFPAWLTFMVDHKPAKVAQLGRRIFAIDIADDRLAAIETVARLKAFFKVVLGMPSTFAELGIAEPDIDAMVRGLHKVKGEMVGGYYKLNSSDTRSIYRMML
;
A
#
# COMPACT_ATOMS: atom_id res chain seq x y z
N MET A 1 7.83 6.10 24.07
CA MET A 1 8.04 6.57 22.67
C MET A 1 9.48 6.31 22.27
N GLU A 2 9.73 5.66 21.12
CA GLU A 2 11.08 5.43 20.60
C GLU A 2 11.68 6.71 19.99
N ASN A 3 13.01 6.79 19.87
CA ASN A 3 13.66 7.84 19.10
C ASN A 3 13.38 7.68 17.61
N PHE A 4 13.15 8.77 16.90
CA PHE A 4 12.88 8.72 15.46
C PHE A 4 13.42 9.95 14.73
N SER A 5 13.60 9.81 13.43
CA SER A 5 13.79 10.92 12.49
C SER A 5 12.70 10.83 11.44
N LEU A 6 12.08 11.94 11.11
CA LEU A 6 11.04 12.03 10.06
C LEU A 6 11.51 13.01 8.97
N TYR A 7 11.56 12.50 7.73
CA TYR A 7 11.82 13.30 6.55
C TYR A 7 10.85 12.91 5.44
N LEU A 8 9.99 13.86 5.05
CA LEU A 8 8.93 13.68 4.07
C LEU A 8 9.22 14.58 2.84
N PRO A 9 10.12 14.16 1.92
CA PRO A 9 10.57 15.00 0.82
C PRO A 9 9.57 15.11 -0.34
N THR A 10 8.47 14.33 -0.34
CA THR A 10 7.50 14.33 -1.42
C THR A 10 6.68 15.61 -1.42
N PHE A 11 6.68 16.34 -2.55
CA PHE A 11 5.77 17.45 -2.79
C PHE A 11 4.41 16.92 -3.24
N TYR A 12 3.35 17.27 -2.54
CA TYR A 12 1.99 16.85 -2.89
C TYR A 12 1.24 17.98 -3.59
N GLU A 13 0.81 17.74 -4.82
CA GLU A 13 -0.10 18.61 -5.57
C GLU A 13 -1.50 17.99 -5.56
N PHE A 14 -2.40 18.55 -4.76
CA PHE A 14 -3.71 17.97 -4.51
C PHE A 14 -4.83 18.84 -5.12
N GLY A 15 -5.79 18.20 -5.78
CA GLY A 15 -7.03 18.84 -6.20
C GLY A 15 -7.42 18.55 -7.66
N ARG A 16 -8.62 18.97 -7.99
CA ARG A 16 -9.20 18.78 -9.33
C ARG A 16 -8.36 19.49 -10.39
N GLY A 17 -7.99 18.76 -11.44
CA GLY A 17 -7.22 19.32 -12.55
C GLY A 17 -5.71 19.39 -12.31
N SER A 18 -5.21 18.94 -11.15
CA SER A 18 -3.78 19.00 -10.81
C SER A 18 -2.86 18.23 -11.77
N VAL A 19 -3.39 17.29 -12.56
CA VAL A 19 -2.64 16.54 -13.59
C VAL A 19 -1.93 17.46 -14.58
N ASP A 20 -2.50 18.62 -14.90
CA ASP A 20 -1.93 19.56 -15.86
C ASP A 20 -0.58 20.15 -15.40
N LYS A 21 -0.26 20.01 -14.12
CA LYS A 21 1.02 20.45 -13.53
C LYS A 21 2.16 19.43 -13.70
N VAL A 22 1.91 18.23 -14.25
CA VAL A 22 2.93 17.19 -14.36
C VAL A 22 4.17 17.67 -15.11
N GLY A 23 4.02 18.46 -16.18
CA GLY A 23 5.14 19.00 -16.94
C GLY A 23 6.01 19.96 -16.11
N SER A 24 5.39 20.95 -15.46
CA SER A 24 6.12 21.91 -14.61
C SER A 24 6.81 21.25 -13.41
N LEU A 25 6.15 20.27 -12.79
CA LEU A 25 6.74 19.49 -11.68
C LEU A 25 7.90 18.60 -12.15
N THR A 26 7.82 18.05 -13.36
CA THR A 26 8.91 17.28 -13.96
C THR A 26 10.12 18.18 -14.29
N THR A 27 9.88 19.40 -14.78
CA THR A 27 10.95 20.40 -14.95
C THR A 27 11.60 20.74 -13.60
N ALA A 28 10.79 20.97 -12.56
CA ALA A 28 11.29 21.23 -11.20
C ALA A 28 12.07 20.03 -10.60
N MET A 29 11.76 18.81 -11.04
CA MET A 29 12.49 17.60 -10.70
C MET A 29 13.87 17.51 -11.40
N GLY A 30 14.13 18.39 -12.37
CA GLY A 30 15.39 18.48 -13.10
C GLY A 30 15.51 17.50 -14.26
N CYS A 31 14.39 16.99 -14.82
CA CYS A 31 14.39 16.02 -15.90
C CYS A 31 13.91 16.65 -17.20
N SER A 32 14.62 16.38 -18.29
CA SER A 32 14.28 16.73 -19.67
C SER A 32 13.76 15.54 -20.47
N ARG A 33 14.06 14.31 -20.02
CA ARG A 33 13.58 13.06 -20.62
C ARG A 33 13.12 12.07 -19.57
N VAL A 34 11.86 11.57 -19.67
CA VAL A 34 11.25 10.69 -18.68
C VAL A 34 10.66 9.42 -19.30
N LEU A 35 10.51 8.39 -18.47
CA LEU A 35 9.74 7.19 -18.80
C LEU A 35 8.38 7.27 -18.12
N ILE A 36 7.29 7.27 -18.90
CA ILE A 36 5.93 7.15 -18.38
C ILE A 36 5.63 5.67 -18.14
N VAL A 37 5.44 5.28 -16.88
CA VAL A 37 5.05 3.91 -16.49
C VAL A 37 3.60 3.90 -16.11
N TYR A 38 2.80 2.99 -16.69
CA TYR A 38 1.36 2.92 -16.44
C TYR A 38 0.81 1.50 -16.48
N GLY A 39 -0.45 1.34 -16.03
CA GLY A 39 -1.13 0.05 -15.99
C GLY A 39 -1.54 -0.46 -17.37
N ARG A 40 -2.62 -1.25 -17.40
CA ARG A 40 -3.17 -1.81 -18.64
C ARG A 40 -3.97 -0.76 -19.43
N ALA A 41 -4.71 -1.19 -20.44
CA ALA A 41 -5.41 -0.35 -21.42
C ALA A 41 -6.23 0.82 -20.85
N HIS A 42 -6.80 0.70 -19.64
CA HIS A 42 -7.67 1.74 -19.07
C HIS A 42 -6.97 3.10 -18.92
N ALA A 43 -5.69 3.15 -18.58
CA ALA A 43 -4.96 4.41 -18.47
C ALA A 43 -4.89 5.18 -19.81
N LYS A 44 -4.79 4.46 -20.94
CA LYS A 44 -4.85 5.06 -22.29
C LYS A 44 -6.29 5.38 -22.72
N THR A 45 -7.22 4.42 -22.57
CA THR A 45 -8.59 4.59 -23.03
C THR A 45 -9.37 5.69 -22.27
N SER A 46 -8.92 6.02 -21.04
CA SER A 46 -9.49 7.16 -20.27
C SER A 46 -9.00 8.54 -20.73
N GLY A 47 -8.01 8.60 -21.65
CA GLY A 47 -7.37 9.86 -22.08
C GLY A 47 -6.39 10.45 -21.06
N LEU A 48 -6.14 9.77 -19.92
CA LEU A 48 -5.24 10.27 -18.89
C LEU A 48 -3.79 10.33 -19.37
N ILE A 49 -3.33 9.30 -20.08
CA ILE A 49 -1.97 9.26 -20.63
C ILE A 49 -1.80 10.40 -21.64
N ASP A 50 -2.74 10.60 -22.57
CA ASP A 50 -2.69 11.69 -23.56
C ASP A 50 -2.60 13.07 -22.88
N ARG A 51 -3.29 13.24 -21.74
CA ARG A 51 -3.22 14.46 -20.93
C ARG A 51 -1.84 14.67 -20.31
N VAL A 52 -1.26 13.60 -19.73
CA VAL A 52 0.11 13.61 -19.17
C VAL A 52 1.11 13.96 -20.25
N GLU A 53 1.05 13.27 -21.39
CA GLU A 53 1.93 13.52 -22.55
C GLU A 53 1.82 14.96 -23.05
N SER A 54 0.58 15.47 -23.16
CA SER A 54 0.36 16.86 -23.58
C SER A 54 1.02 17.84 -22.63
N ALA A 55 0.88 17.64 -21.31
CA ALA A 55 1.50 18.51 -20.31
C ALA A 55 3.05 18.43 -20.34
N LEU A 56 3.62 17.24 -20.57
CA LEU A 56 5.08 17.08 -20.76
C LEU A 56 5.57 17.79 -22.01
N ARG A 57 4.89 17.62 -23.15
CA ARG A 57 5.21 18.34 -24.41
C ARG A 57 5.17 19.86 -24.27
N HIS A 58 4.18 20.39 -23.57
CA HIS A 58 4.08 21.85 -23.30
C HIS A 58 5.26 22.37 -22.46
N SER A 59 5.89 21.48 -21.67
CA SER A 59 7.09 21.79 -20.87
C SER A 59 8.40 21.41 -21.58
N ALA A 60 8.35 21.07 -22.88
CA ALA A 60 9.50 20.63 -23.69
C ALA A 60 10.24 19.40 -23.09
N ILE A 61 9.51 18.48 -22.47
CA ILE A 61 10.04 17.25 -21.89
C ILE A 61 9.80 16.10 -22.88
N GLU A 62 10.87 15.40 -23.24
CA GLU A 62 10.81 14.18 -24.03
C GLU A 62 10.37 13.00 -23.16
N TYR A 63 9.67 12.04 -23.77
CA TYR A 63 9.21 10.86 -23.03
C TYR A 63 9.20 9.61 -23.91
N ASP A 64 9.41 8.48 -23.24
CA ASP A 64 9.12 7.13 -23.71
C ASP A 64 8.03 6.52 -22.81
N GLU A 65 7.39 5.42 -23.24
CA GLU A 65 6.31 4.78 -22.52
C GLU A 65 6.60 3.32 -22.18
N LEU A 66 6.16 2.89 -20.99
CA LEU A 66 6.13 1.49 -20.57
C LEU A 66 4.76 1.19 -19.95
N GLY A 67 3.88 0.62 -20.72
CA GLY A 67 2.56 0.16 -20.24
C GLY A 67 2.55 -1.31 -19.82
N GLY A 68 1.41 -1.76 -19.29
CA GLY A 68 1.16 -3.17 -19.01
C GLY A 68 1.45 -3.61 -17.57
N VAL A 69 1.67 -2.67 -16.65
CA VAL A 69 1.78 -3.04 -15.22
C VAL A 69 0.48 -3.69 -14.77
N GLN A 70 0.61 -4.87 -14.18
CA GLN A 70 -0.50 -5.64 -13.61
C GLN A 70 -0.57 -5.48 -12.08
N PRO A 71 -1.72 -5.75 -11.45
CA PRO A 71 -1.79 -5.98 -10.01
C PRO A 71 -0.77 -7.04 -9.59
N ASN A 72 -0.20 -6.93 -8.38
CA ASN A 72 0.96 -7.72 -7.96
C ASN A 72 2.11 -7.61 -8.98
N PRO A 73 2.78 -6.44 -9.06
CA PRO A 73 3.71 -6.14 -10.15
C PRO A 73 4.88 -7.12 -10.19
N VAL A 74 5.31 -7.45 -11.41
CA VAL A 74 6.25 -8.54 -11.65
C VAL A 74 7.63 -8.04 -12.08
N ASP A 75 8.67 -8.81 -11.72
CA ASP A 75 10.08 -8.51 -11.97
C ASP A 75 10.43 -8.44 -13.46
N THR A 76 9.73 -9.19 -14.30
CA THR A 76 9.98 -9.22 -15.76
C THR A 76 9.74 -7.86 -16.40
N LEU A 77 8.65 -7.16 -16.05
CA LEU A 77 8.36 -5.82 -16.57
C LEU A 77 9.33 -4.77 -16.01
N VAL A 78 9.76 -4.91 -14.75
CA VAL A 78 10.80 -4.06 -14.17
C VAL A 78 12.10 -4.16 -14.98
N ARG A 79 12.55 -5.39 -15.32
CA ARG A 79 13.76 -5.60 -16.14
C ARG A 79 13.64 -4.97 -17.52
N GLN A 80 12.47 -5.07 -18.15
CA GLN A 80 12.21 -4.39 -19.43
C GLN A 80 12.30 -2.87 -19.28
N GLY A 81 11.72 -2.31 -18.23
CA GLY A 81 11.77 -0.88 -17.94
C GLY A 81 13.20 -0.38 -17.67
N ILE A 82 14.02 -1.15 -16.94
CA ILE A 82 15.43 -0.83 -16.70
C ILE A 82 16.22 -0.80 -18.02
N ALA A 83 16.02 -1.81 -18.87
CA ALA A 83 16.69 -1.90 -20.16
C ALA A 83 16.30 -0.71 -21.06
N LEU A 84 15.00 -0.42 -21.18
CA LEU A 84 14.48 0.72 -21.93
C LEU A 84 15.02 2.05 -21.39
N ALA A 85 15.00 2.25 -20.09
CA ALA A 85 15.45 3.49 -19.47
C ALA A 85 16.95 3.75 -19.72
N ARG A 86 17.77 2.70 -19.72
CA ARG A 86 19.20 2.80 -20.04
C ARG A 86 19.44 3.10 -21.51
N ASP A 87 18.75 2.41 -22.44
CA ASP A 87 18.85 2.61 -23.89
C ASP A 87 18.46 4.04 -24.30
N ARG A 88 17.40 4.56 -23.69
CA ARG A 88 16.84 5.89 -23.97
C ARG A 88 17.42 7.01 -23.12
N HIS A 89 18.41 6.75 -22.29
CA HIS A 89 19.00 7.75 -21.39
C HIS A 89 17.96 8.51 -20.55
N ILE A 90 17.02 7.78 -19.96
CA ILE A 90 15.96 8.34 -19.12
C ILE A 90 16.54 8.94 -17.84
N GLU A 91 16.11 10.15 -17.50
CA GLU A 91 16.58 10.93 -16.35
C GLU A 91 15.62 10.84 -15.14
N GLY A 92 14.35 10.51 -15.38
CA GLY A 92 13.33 10.38 -14.35
C GLY A 92 12.15 9.52 -14.79
N ILE A 93 11.30 9.11 -13.85
CA ILE A 93 10.16 8.23 -14.14
C ILE A 93 8.88 8.88 -13.67
N ILE A 94 7.85 8.87 -14.52
CA ILE A 94 6.49 9.32 -14.18
C ILE A 94 5.59 8.11 -14.08
N ALA A 95 5.17 7.78 -12.87
CA ALA A 95 4.23 6.69 -12.59
C ALA A 95 2.79 7.21 -12.70
N VAL A 96 2.01 6.70 -13.66
CA VAL A 96 0.60 7.05 -13.84
C VAL A 96 -0.27 5.84 -13.46
N GLY A 97 -0.70 5.78 -12.19
CA GLY A 97 -1.41 4.62 -11.69
C GLY A 97 -1.57 4.55 -10.18
N GLY A 98 -1.89 3.36 -9.68
CA GLY A 98 -1.93 3.02 -8.26
C GLY A 98 -0.61 2.39 -7.78
N GLY A 99 -0.64 1.80 -6.59
CA GLY A 99 0.54 1.23 -5.90
C GLY A 99 1.41 0.34 -6.77
N SER A 100 0.82 -0.59 -7.55
CA SER A 100 1.58 -1.50 -8.42
C SER A 100 2.41 -0.76 -9.48
N VAL A 101 1.85 0.30 -10.07
CA VAL A 101 2.55 1.13 -11.06
C VAL A 101 3.67 1.92 -10.39
N ILE A 102 3.40 2.51 -9.24
CA ILE A 102 4.37 3.29 -8.47
C ILE A 102 5.53 2.40 -8.00
N ASP A 103 5.23 1.19 -7.53
CA ASP A 103 6.25 0.24 -7.09
C ASP A 103 7.12 -0.26 -8.24
N THR A 104 6.51 -0.51 -9.43
CA THR A 104 7.26 -0.80 -10.66
C THR A 104 8.19 0.35 -11.04
N ALA A 105 7.68 1.58 -11.02
CA ALA A 105 8.45 2.78 -11.34
C ALA A 105 9.65 2.96 -10.38
N LYS A 106 9.44 2.78 -9.08
CA LYS A 106 10.51 2.83 -8.07
C LYS A 106 11.56 1.73 -8.26
N ALA A 107 11.12 0.51 -8.59
CA ALA A 107 12.03 -0.61 -8.86
C ALA A 107 12.88 -0.33 -10.10
N ILE A 108 12.29 0.21 -11.16
CA ILE A 108 13.02 0.65 -12.36
C ILE A 108 14.00 1.76 -11.98
N ALA A 109 13.54 2.78 -11.24
CA ALA A 109 14.37 3.91 -10.82
C ALA A 109 15.63 3.47 -10.05
N ALA A 110 15.50 2.50 -9.12
CA ALA A 110 16.62 1.92 -8.39
C ALA A 110 17.52 1.05 -9.28
N GLY A 111 16.91 0.31 -10.20
CA GLY A 111 17.63 -0.62 -11.08
C GLY A 111 18.47 0.05 -12.15
N VAL A 112 18.10 1.26 -12.62
CA VAL A 112 18.81 1.93 -13.73
C VAL A 112 20.28 2.25 -13.39
N PRO A 113 20.62 2.89 -12.27
CA PRO A 113 22.01 3.17 -11.92
C PRO A 113 22.78 1.94 -11.43
N TYR A 114 22.08 0.89 -11.00
CA TYR A 114 22.70 -0.29 -10.40
C TYR A 114 23.23 -1.26 -11.46
N LYS A 115 24.51 -1.70 -11.33
CA LYS A 115 25.16 -2.60 -12.30
C LYS A 115 24.77 -4.07 -12.14
N GLY A 116 24.16 -4.47 -11.00
CA GLY A 116 23.70 -5.82 -10.73
C GLY A 116 22.24 -6.04 -11.12
N ASP A 117 21.66 -7.10 -10.60
CA ASP A 117 20.22 -7.36 -10.72
C ASP A 117 19.45 -6.52 -9.68
N PHE A 118 18.45 -5.77 -10.12
CA PHE A 118 17.60 -4.97 -9.21
C PHE A 118 16.96 -5.83 -8.10
N TRP A 119 16.75 -7.13 -8.34
CA TRP A 119 16.21 -8.06 -7.36
C TRP A 119 17.09 -8.22 -6.11
N ASP A 120 18.38 -7.91 -6.21
CA ASP A 120 19.31 -7.88 -5.07
C ASP A 120 18.86 -6.95 -3.95
N PHE A 121 18.00 -5.98 -4.22
CA PHE A 121 17.47 -5.02 -3.25
C PHE A 121 16.30 -5.55 -2.42
N TYR A 122 15.70 -6.65 -2.85
CA TYR A 122 14.45 -7.14 -2.26
C TYR A 122 14.69 -8.20 -1.18
N GLY A 123 13.76 -8.28 -0.22
CA GLY A 123 13.86 -9.25 0.87
C GLY A 123 14.97 -8.99 1.90
N GLY A 124 15.43 -7.74 2.05
CA GLY A 124 16.51 -7.38 2.97
C GLY A 124 17.90 -7.66 2.40
N GLY A 125 18.01 -7.74 1.05
CA GLY A 125 19.27 -7.89 0.33
C GLY A 125 20.17 -6.66 0.38
N LYS A 126 20.64 -6.18 -0.76
CA LYS A 126 21.51 -5.00 -0.83
C LYS A 126 20.77 -3.70 -0.53
N THR A 127 21.50 -2.71 -0.01
CA THR A 127 20.95 -1.37 0.23
C THR A 127 20.88 -0.57 -1.06
N ILE A 128 19.75 0.07 -1.32
CA ILE A 128 19.60 1.05 -2.38
C ILE A 128 20.27 2.34 -1.95
N THR A 129 21.29 2.78 -2.69
CA THR A 129 22.05 4.02 -2.42
C THR A 129 21.75 5.12 -3.41
N GLU A 130 21.20 4.78 -4.60
CA GLU A 130 20.89 5.70 -5.67
C GLU A 130 19.65 5.23 -6.44
N ALA A 131 18.87 6.17 -6.98
CA ALA A 131 17.76 5.90 -7.87
C ALA A 131 17.48 7.14 -8.74
N LEU A 132 16.89 6.94 -9.92
CA LEU A 132 16.31 8.04 -10.68
C LEU A 132 15.18 8.69 -9.89
N PRO A 133 14.92 9.99 -10.04
CA PRO A 133 13.78 10.65 -9.42
C PRO A 133 12.47 10.11 -10.01
N VAL A 134 11.45 9.97 -9.14
CA VAL A 134 10.10 9.49 -9.49
C VAL A 134 9.08 10.60 -9.24
N GLY A 135 8.23 10.87 -10.24
CA GLY A 135 6.99 11.64 -10.09
C GLY A 135 5.79 10.71 -10.19
N VAL A 136 4.69 11.06 -9.55
CA VAL A 136 3.48 10.23 -9.52
C VAL A 136 2.26 11.03 -9.95
N VAL A 137 1.39 10.41 -10.75
CA VAL A 137 -0.01 10.79 -10.98
C VAL A 137 -0.87 9.64 -10.43
N LEU A 138 -1.46 9.84 -9.26
CA LEU A 138 -2.20 8.81 -8.54
C LEU A 138 -3.60 8.58 -9.15
N THR A 139 -3.96 7.32 -9.39
CA THR A 139 -5.28 6.94 -9.92
C THR A 139 -6.08 6.05 -8.98
N ILE A 140 -5.47 5.48 -7.94
CA ILE A 140 -6.11 4.58 -6.97
C ILE A 140 -5.65 4.95 -5.57
N ALA A 141 -6.59 5.31 -4.70
CA ALA A 141 -6.34 5.52 -3.28
C ALA A 141 -6.28 4.15 -2.57
N ALA A 142 -5.12 3.71 -2.14
CA ALA A 142 -4.91 2.40 -1.50
C ALA A 142 -3.62 2.35 -0.66
N ALA A 143 -2.55 1.86 -1.26
CA ALA A 143 -1.28 1.52 -0.62
C ALA A 143 -0.47 2.73 -0.10
N GLY A 144 -0.80 3.98 -0.49
CA GLY A 144 -0.02 5.15 -0.10
C GLY A 144 1.42 5.16 -0.65
N SER A 145 1.69 4.40 -1.72
CA SER A 145 3.03 4.30 -2.31
C SER A 145 3.53 5.64 -2.85
N GLU A 146 2.63 6.55 -3.23
CA GLU A 146 2.92 7.91 -3.67
C GLU A 146 3.59 8.77 -2.59
N GLY A 147 3.49 8.37 -1.32
CA GLY A 147 4.10 9.05 -0.16
C GLY A 147 5.17 8.24 0.55
N SER A 148 5.49 7.04 0.09
CA SER A 148 6.39 6.13 0.79
C SER A 148 7.70 5.86 0.07
N GLY A 149 8.70 5.38 0.79
CA GLY A 149 9.96 4.89 0.23
C GLY A 149 9.99 3.38 0.00
N ASN A 150 8.83 2.74 -0.09
CA ASN A 150 8.68 1.29 -0.27
C ASN A 150 8.38 0.94 -1.73
N SER A 151 8.78 -0.25 -2.14
CA SER A 151 8.39 -0.89 -3.39
C SER A 151 8.26 -2.38 -3.16
N VAL A 152 7.17 -3.00 -3.63
CA VAL A 152 6.90 -4.43 -3.48
C VAL A 152 6.75 -5.04 -4.87
N ILE A 153 7.58 -6.05 -5.19
CA ILE A 153 7.59 -6.73 -6.50
C ILE A 153 7.48 -8.24 -6.31
N THR A 154 6.80 -8.89 -7.24
CA THR A 154 6.70 -10.35 -7.30
C THR A 154 7.74 -10.90 -8.29
N ASN A 155 8.57 -11.82 -7.85
CA ASN A 155 9.45 -12.59 -8.72
C ASN A 155 8.67 -13.80 -9.27
N VAL A 156 8.51 -13.83 -10.58
CA VAL A 156 7.70 -14.86 -11.26
C VAL A 156 8.32 -16.24 -11.12
N ALA A 157 9.66 -16.35 -11.19
CA ALA A 157 10.36 -17.63 -11.15
C ALA A 157 10.31 -18.28 -9.76
N THR A 158 10.47 -17.47 -8.70
CA THR A 158 10.50 -17.97 -7.32
C THR A 158 9.16 -17.90 -6.60
N ARG A 159 8.16 -17.24 -7.21
CA ARG A 159 6.84 -16.96 -6.61
C ARG A 159 6.94 -16.25 -5.26
N GLN A 160 7.90 -15.35 -5.13
CA GLN A 160 8.12 -14.56 -3.92
C GLN A 160 7.65 -13.12 -4.16
N LYS A 161 6.81 -12.58 -3.27
CA LYS A 161 6.38 -11.19 -3.24
C LYS A 161 7.16 -10.51 -2.10
N LEU A 162 8.16 -9.70 -2.46
CA LEU A 162 9.10 -9.10 -1.51
C LEU A 162 9.12 -7.59 -1.62
N GLY A 163 9.46 -6.93 -0.50
CA GLY A 163 9.61 -5.48 -0.43
C GLY A 163 11.07 -5.03 -0.36
N ALA A 164 11.34 -3.86 -0.95
CA ALA A 164 12.52 -3.04 -0.71
C ALA A 164 12.09 -1.71 -0.07
N ARG A 165 12.89 -1.16 0.85
CA ARG A 165 12.55 0.06 1.59
C ARG A 165 13.76 0.98 1.70
N THR A 166 13.52 2.28 1.49
CA THR A 166 14.47 3.36 1.80
C THR A 166 13.80 4.44 2.63
N ALA A 167 14.60 5.21 3.38
CA ALA A 167 14.07 6.34 4.14
C ALA A 167 13.56 7.46 3.22
N SER A 168 14.33 7.78 2.14
CA SER A 168 14.06 8.92 1.27
C SER A 168 14.31 8.66 -0.23
N ILE A 169 15.24 7.77 -0.59
CA ILE A 169 15.73 7.61 -1.97
C ILE A 169 14.61 7.25 -2.95
N LEU A 170 13.74 6.28 -2.57
CA LEU A 170 12.62 5.84 -3.40
C LEU A 170 11.34 6.68 -3.20
N ARG A 171 11.33 7.66 -2.28
CA ARG A 171 10.16 8.53 -2.16
C ARG A 171 10.00 9.37 -3.42
N PRO A 172 8.79 9.44 -3.98
CA PRO A 172 8.53 10.32 -5.12
C PRO A 172 8.94 11.77 -4.81
N ARG A 173 9.49 12.45 -5.79
CA ARG A 173 9.81 13.88 -5.70
C ARG A 173 8.54 14.71 -5.64
N PHE A 174 7.55 14.31 -6.44
CA PHE A 174 6.21 14.89 -6.35
C PHE A 174 5.14 13.80 -6.54
N SER A 175 3.95 14.08 -6.01
CA SER A 175 2.78 13.24 -6.20
C SER A 175 1.56 14.11 -6.49
N ILE A 176 1.01 13.97 -7.68
CA ILE A 176 -0.22 14.60 -8.12
C ILE A 176 -1.37 13.73 -7.69
N ILE A 177 -2.28 14.32 -6.92
CA ILE A 177 -3.44 13.65 -6.33
C ILE A 177 -4.70 14.40 -6.77
N ASP A 178 -5.28 13.97 -7.88
CA ASP A 178 -6.60 14.46 -8.33
C ASP A 178 -7.67 13.41 -7.96
N PRO A 179 -8.49 13.65 -6.92
CA PRO A 179 -9.53 12.72 -6.51
C PRO A 179 -10.53 12.37 -7.63
N ALA A 180 -10.71 13.25 -8.63
CA ALA A 180 -11.59 12.99 -9.77
C ALA A 180 -11.11 11.79 -10.61
N LEU A 181 -9.82 11.47 -10.62
CA LEU A 181 -9.29 10.30 -11.33
C LEU A 181 -9.74 8.98 -10.71
N THR A 182 -10.17 8.98 -9.45
CA THR A 182 -10.62 7.77 -8.75
C THR A 182 -12.10 7.46 -8.97
N VAL A 183 -12.87 8.36 -9.58
CA VAL A 183 -14.33 8.23 -9.78
C VAL A 183 -14.67 7.05 -10.68
N SER A 184 -13.84 6.77 -11.70
CA SER A 184 -14.07 5.68 -12.65
C SER A 184 -13.66 4.29 -12.13
N LEU A 185 -13.12 4.20 -10.91
CA LEU A 185 -12.72 2.90 -10.34
C LEU A 185 -13.95 2.05 -10.03
N PRO A 186 -13.94 0.77 -10.42
CA PRO A 186 -14.96 -0.17 -9.96
C PRO A 186 -15.07 -0.18 -8.43
N PRO A 187 -16.28 -0.32 -7.87
CA PRO A 187 -16.48 -0.33 -6.41
C PRO A 187 -15.58 -1.31 -5.66
N TYR A 188 -15.34 -2.48 -6.23
CA TYR A 188 -14.45 -3.49 -5.66
C TYR A 188 -13.00 -2.96 -5.45
N HIS A 189 -12.45 -2.25 -6.43
CA HIS A 189 -11.10 -1.68 -6.29
C HIS A 189 -11.05 -0.54 -5.29
N THR A 190 -12.12 0.25 -5.20
CA THR A 190 -12.26 1.28 -4.14
C THR A 190 -12.27 0.63 -2.76
N ALA A 191 -13.05 -0.44 -2.59
CA ALA A 191 -13.16 -1.17 -1.33
C ALA A 191 -11.82 -1.85 -0.95
N CYS A 192 -11.13 -2.47 -1.91
CA CYS A 192 -9.77 -3.00 -1.69
C CYS A 192 -8.81 -1.90 -1.22
N GLY A 193 -8.87 -0.71 -1.84
CA GLY A 193 -8.03 0.42 -1.46
C GLY A 193 -8.32 0.91 -0.05
N ILE A 194 -9.60 1.03 0.33
CA ILE A 194 -10.00 1.43 1.69
C ILE A 194 -9.53 0.39 2.72
N THR A 195 -9.66 -0.89 2.43
CA THR A 195 -9.17 -1.96 3.32
C THR A 195 -7.66 -1.88 3.49
N ASP A 196 -6.92 -1.68 2.41
CA ASP A 196 -5.46 -1.60 2.40
C ASP A 196 -4.95 -0.40 3.22
N MET A 197 -5.52 0.81 3.01
CA MET A 197 -5.13 1.96 3.83
C MET A 197 -5.46 1.79 5.32
N MET A 198 -6.58 1.16 5.66
CA MET A 198 -6.91 0.83 7.06
C MET A 198 -5.90 -0.17 7.64
N ALA A 199 -5.53 -1.20 6.88
CA ALA A 199 -4.52 -2.15 7.31
C ALA A 199 -3.17 -1.48 7.56
N HIS A 200 -2.73 -0.56 6.68
CA HIS A 200 -1.51 0.23 6.88
C HIS A 200 -1.52 1.07 8.15
N ILE A 201 -2.66 1.65 8.52
CA ILE A 201 -2.81 2.39 9.78
C ILE A 201 -2.74 1.43 10.97
N LEU A 202 -3.46 0.31 10.90
CA LEU A 202 -3.56 -0.67 11.98
C LEU A 202 -2.23 -1.40 12.23
N GLU A 203 -1.43 -1.72 11.19
CA GLU A 203 -0.08 -2.29 11.35
C GLU A 203 0.87 -1.38 12.14
N ARG A 204 0.64 -0.08 12.09
CA ARG A 204 1.39 0.90 12.88
C ARG A 204 0.78 1.12 14.25
N TYR A 205 -0.55 1.08 14.35
CA TYR A 205 -1.27 1.24 15.61
C TYR A 205 -0.97 0.12 16.61
N PHE A 206 -0.94 -1.13 16.13
CA PHE A 206 -0.57 -2.29 16.93
C PHE A 206 0.95 -2.36 17.07
N SER A 207 1.45 -1.72 18.12
CA SER A 207 2.86 -1.59 18.43
C SER A 207 3.16 -2.08 19.83
N PRO A 208 4.32 -2.69 20.09
CA PRO A 208 4.76 -3.01 21.43
C PRO A 208 5.25 -1.78 22.22
N THR A 209 5.48 -0.66 21.53
CA THR A 209 5.99 0.57 22.16
C THR A 209 4.89 1.24 22.96
N ALA A 210 5.14 1.49 24.24
CA ALA A 210 4.25 2.21 25.14
C ALA A 210 4.35 3.74 24.94
N ASP A 211 3.37 4.46 25.49
CA ASP A 211 3.38 5.93 25.61
C ASP A 211 3.57 6.69 24.28
N VAL A 212 2.84 6.26 23.25
CA VAL A 212 2.83 6.85 21.90
C VAL A 212 1.50 7.54 21.58
N GLU A 213 0.92 8.21 22.57
CA GLU A 213 -0.46 8.73 22.52
C GLU A 213 -0.71 9.67 21.32
N VAL A 214 0.22 10.58 20.99
CA VAL A 214 0.04 11.48 19.84
C VAL A 214 -0.10 10.70 18.55
N THR A 215 0.78 9.72 18.32
CA THR A 215 0.75 8.91 17.09
C THR A 215 -0.48 7.95 17.08
N ASP A 216 -0.90 7.46 18.25
CA ASP A 216 -2.16 6.70 18.39
C ASP A 216 -3.36 7.56 17.99
N ARG A 217 -3.48 8.79 18.51
CA ARG A 217 -4.60 9.70 18.18
C ARG A 217 -4.63 10.10 16.73
N LEU A 218 -3.47 10.28 16.09
CA LEU A 218 -3.42 10.53 14.64
C LEU A 218 -3.95 9.32 13.85
N ALA A 219 -3.56 8.11 14.24
CA ALA A 219 -4.05 6.88 13.61
C ALA A 219 -5.56 6.68 13.81
N GLU A 220 -6.05 6.88 15.04
CA GLU A 220 -7.46 6.77 15.40
C GLU A 220 -8.31 7.81 14.67
N GLY A 221 -7.89 9.07 14.62
CA GLY A 221 -8.59 10.13 13.89
C GLY A 221 -8.66 9.83 12.39
N LEU A 222 -7.59 9.28 11.81
CA LEU A 222 -7.58 8.90 10.40
C LEU A 222 -8.51 7.71 10.12
N LEU A 223 -8.53 6.70 10.99
CA LEU A 223 -9.48 5.57 10.90
C LEU A 223 -10.93 6.04 11.00
N MET A 224 -11.25 6.95 11.94
CA MET A 224 -12.59 7.52 12.08
C MET A 224 -13.01 8.25 10.81
N ALA A 225 -12.14 9.09 10.22
CA ALA A 225 -12.42 9.77 8.97
C ALA A 225 -12.69 8.80 7.81
N ILE A 226 -11.92 7.70 7.72
CA ILE A 226 -12.14 6.66 6.71
C ILE A 226 -13.48 5.95 6.93
N ILE A 227 -13.81 5.60 8.19
CA ILE A 227 -15.08 4.94 8.54
C ILE A 227 -16.28 5.82 8.18
N ASP A 228 -16.17 7.14 8.36
CA ASP A 228 -17.24 8.10 8.05
C ASP A 228 -17.37 8.39 6.56
N GLU A 229 -16.27 8.43 5.80
CA GLU A 229 -16.26 8.81 4.39
C GLU A 229 -16.42 7.63 3.43
N ALA A 230 -15.97 6.42 3.82
CA ALA A 230 -16.06 5.24 2.97
C ALA A 230 -17.50 4.90 2.55
N PRO A 231 -18.51 4.88 3.43
CA PRO A 231 -19.88 4.62 3.02
C PRO A 231 -20.40 5.62 1.99
N LYS A 232 -20.02 6.90 2.10
CA LYS A 232 -20.42 7.98 1.16
C LYS A 232 -19.77 7.75 -0.21
N GLY A 233 -18.47 7.44 -0.24
CA GLY A 233 -17.75 7.17 -1.49
C GLY A 233 -18.16 5.85 -2.16
N MET A 234 -18.57 4.84 -1.38
CA MET A 234 -19.10 3.58 -1.92
C MET A 234 -20.51 3.74 -2.48
N ALA A 235 -21.39 4.50 -1.80
CA ALA A 235 -22.77 4.73 -2.24
C ALA A 235 -22.86 5.69 -3.45
N SER A 236 -21.95 6.66 -3.52
CA SER A 236 -21.92 7.68 -4.58
C SER A 236 -20.48 7.83 -5.09
N PRO A 237 -20.05 7.00 -6.07
CA PRO A 237 -18.68 7.00 -6.57
C PRO A 237 -18.20 8.34 -7.14
N ASP A 238 -19.11 9.20 -7.57
CA ASP A 238 -18.90 10.56 -8.08
C ASP A 238 -18.87 11.65 -6.99
N ASN A 239 -19.09 11.29 -5.73
CA ASN A 239 -18.97 12.21 -4.59
C ASN A 239 -17.51 12.64 -4.41
N TYR A 240 -17.16 13.78 -5.00
CA TYR A 240 -15.79 14.30 -4.98
C TYR A 240 -15.25 14.52 -3.57
N GLN A 241 -16.07 15.00 -2.63
CA GLN A 241 -15.59 15.27 -1.26
C GLN A 241 -15.23 13.99 -0.52
N ALA A 242 -16.05 12.94 -0.63
CA ALA A 242 -15.74 11.64 -0.07
C ALA A 242 -14.47 11.04 -0.72
N ARG A 243 -14.36 11.12 -2.06
CA ARG A 243 -13.15 10.70 -2.79
C ARG A 243 -11.92 11.48 -2.34
N ALA A 244 -12.03 12.79 -2.17
CA ALA A 244 -10.93 13.64 -1.72
C ALA A 244 -10.42 13.23 -0.33
N ASN A 245 -11.34 13.04 0.62
CA ASN A 245 -10.99 12.61 1.97
C ASN A 245 -10.36 11.21 1.99
N ILE A 246 -10.96 10.25 1.27
CA ILE A 246 -10.42 8.87 1.17
C ILE A 246 -9.03 8.89 0.52
N THR A 247 -8.84 9.65 -0.56
CA THR A 247 -7.56 9.69 -1.27
C THR A 247 -6.47 10.33 -0.42
N TRP A 248 -6.78 11.42 0.29
CA TRP A 248 -5.82 12.02 1.19
C TRP A 248 -5.50 11.12 2.39
N ALA A 249 -6.51 10.42 2.93
CA ALA A 249 -6.32 9.45 4.00
C ALA A 249 -5.38 8.30 3.58
N SER A 250 -5.46 7.80 2.33
CA SER A 250 -4.56 6.75 1.85
C SER A 250 -3.11 7.19 1.83
N THR A 251 -2.83 8.43 1.40
CA THR A 251 -1.49 9.01 1.43
C THR A 251 -0.97 9.13 2.87
N MET A 252 -1.79 9.64 3.79
CA MET A 252 -1.44 9.79 5.20
C MET A 252 -1.21 8.44 5.90
N ALA A 253 -1.95 7.41 5.50
CA ALA A 253 -1.83 6.07 6.06
C ALA A 253 -0.43 5.46 5.89
N HIS A 254 0.31 5.83 4.83
CA HIS A 254 1.59 5.20 4.52
C HIS A 254 2.77 6.17 4.31
N ASN A 255 2.59 7.47 4.46
CA ASN A 255 3.69 8.44 4.28
C ASN A 255 4.77 8.38 5.37
N GLY A 256 4.58 7.62 6.44
CA GLY A 256 5.54 7.42 7.53
C GLY A 256 5.22 8.16 8.83
N ILE A 257 4.29 9.12 8.82
CA ILE A 257 3.96 9.90 10.03
C ILE A 257 3.41 9.02 11.16
N LEU A 258 2.60 8.01 10.83
CA LEU A 258 1.99 7.10 11.80
C LEU A 258 2.98 6.07 12.39
N GLY A 259 4.17 5.94 11.81
CA GLY A 259 5.25 5.10 12.32
C GLY A 259 6.20 5.81 13.28
N CYS A 260 6.00 7.13 13.49
CA CYS A 260 6.89 7.91 14.34
C CYS A 260 6.86 7.45 15.79
N GLY A 261 8.04 7.22 16.36
CA GLY A 261 8.22 6.90 17.76
C GLY A 261 7.77 5.52 18.20
N ARG A 262 7.60 4.57 17.27
CA ARG A 262 7.13 3.20 17.56
C ARG A 262 7.77 2.13 16.69
N VAL A 263 7.73 0.89 17.18
CA VAL A 263 7.99 -0.32 16.39
C VAL A 263 6.70 -0.69 15.66
N GLU A 264 6.76 -0.85 14.35
CA GLU A 264 5.62 -1.29 13.50
C GLU A 264 5.48 -2.81 13.51
N ASP A 265 4.29 -3.37 13.23
CA ASP A 265 4.06 -4.82 13.25
C ASP A 265 4.34 -5.49 11.90
N TRP A 266 3.54 -5.25 10.89
CA TRP A 266 3.64 -5.80 9.52
C TRP A 266 3.38 -7.30 9.38
N THR A 267 2.78 -7.94 10.39
CA THR A 267 2.45 -9.38 10.34
C THR A 267 1.36 -9.67 9.33
N SER A 268 0.27 -8.90 9.37
CA SER A 268 -0.89 -9.15 8.50
C SER A 268 -0.53 -8.97 7.02
N HIS A 269 0.27 -7.96 6.68
CA HIS A 269 0.79 -7.79 5.32
C HIS A 269 1.71 -8.94 4.91
N ALA A 270 2.59 -9.40 5.79
CA ALA A 270 3.47 -10.51 5.49
C ALA A 270 2.70 -11.82 5.24
N MET A 271 1.65 -12.08 6.02
CA MET A 271 0.75 -13.22 5.82
C MET A 271 -0.04 -13.11 4.51
N GLU A 272 -0.53 -11.91 4.18
CA GLU A 272 -1.26 -11.66 2.94
C GLU A 272 -0.36 -11.83 1.71
N HIS A 273 0.91 -11.43 1.77
CA HIS A 273 1.86 -11.61 0.68
C HIS A 273 1.98 -13.08 0.25
N GLU A 274 1.91 -14.02 1.18
CA GLU A 274 1.91 -15.46 0.86
C GLU A 274 0.63 -15.89 0.14
N ILE A 275 -0.53 -15.33 0.53
CA ILE A 275 -1.80 -15.58 -0.15
C ILE A 275 -1.76 -15.03 -1.59
N SER A 276 -1.37 -13.77 -1.76
CA SER A 276 -1.26 -13.15 -3.09
C SER A 276 -0.22 -13.83 -3.98
N ALA A 277 0.91 -14.29 -3.40
CA ALA A 277 1.95 -14.98 -4.16
C ALA A 277 1.51 -16.34 -4.71
N LEU A 278 0.63 -17.05 -3.98
CA LEU A 278 0.13 -18.38 -4.38
C LEU A 278 -1.14 -18.32 -5.23
N TYR A 279 -2.03 -17.37 -4.97
CA TYR A 279 -3.39 -17.36 -5.51
C TYR A 279 -3.73 -16.11 -6.32
N ASP A 280 -2.80 -15.15 -6.47
CA ASP A 280 -2.96 -13.91 -7.23
C ASP A 280 -4.23 -13.11 -6.88
N VAL A 281 -4.61 -13.10 -5.61
CA VAL A 281 -5.75 -12.31 -5.13
C VAL A 281 -5.42 -10.83 -5.04
N ALA A 282 -6.45 -9.97 -5.11
CA ALA A 282 -6.28 -8.55 -4.89
C ALA A 282 -5.82 -8.29 -3.45
N HIS A 283 -4.74 -7.53 -3.27
CA HIS A 283 -4.08 -7.29 -1.98
C HIS A 283 -5.03 -6.85 -0.86
N GLY A 284 -5.85 -5.81 -1.11
CA GLY A 284 -6.82 -5.36 -0.12
C GLY A 284 -7.89 -6.38 0.24
N ALA A 285 -8.26 -7.27 -0.70
CA ALA A 285 -9.19 -8.36 -0.42
C ALA A 285 -8.54 -9.44 0.45
N GLY A 286 -7.27 -9.78 0.21
CA GLY A 286 -6.50 -10.65 1.08
C GLY A 286 -6.38 -10.09 2.50
N LEU A 287 -6.08 -8.79 2.63
CA LEU A 287 -6.00 -8.11 3.93
C LEU A 287 -7.35 -8.08 4.67
N ALA A 288 -8.48 -7.98 3.96
CA ALA A 288 -9.81 -8.03 4.57
C ALA A 288 -10.08 -9.35 5.29
N VAL A 289 -9.46 -10.43 4.83
CA VAL A 289 -9.55 -11.77 5.47
C VAL A 289 -8.50 -11.93 6.56
N VAL A 290 -7.26 -11.55 6.29
CA VAL A 290 -6.13 -11.75 7.21
C VAL A 290 -6.26 -10.89 8.47
N PHE A 291 -6.52 -9.59 8.31
CA PHE A 291 -6.43 -8.66 9.44
C PHE A 291 -7.44 -8.98 10.56
N PRO A 292 -8.72 -9.25 10.27
CA PRO A 292 -9.67 -9.66 11.31
C PRO A 292 -9.34 -11.01 11.96
N ALA A 293 -8.74 -11.96 11.21
CA ALA A 293 -8.29 -13.22 11.78
C ALA A 293 -7.12 -13.01 12.75
N TRP A 294 -6.14 -12.20 12.37
CA TRP A 294 -5.05 -11.79 13.23
C TRP A 294 -5.55 -11.08 14.50
N LEU A 295 -6.48 -10.12 14.38
CA LEU A 295 -7.09 -9.47 15.53
C LEU A 295 -7.84 -10.46 16.44
N THR A 296 -8.55 -11.44 15.86
CA THR A 296 -9.23 -12.49 16.64
C THR A 296 -8.21 -13.27 17.47
N PHE A 297 -7.05 -13.60 16.92
CA PHE A 297 -5.97 -14.22 17.66
C PHE A 297 -5.44 -13.30 18.78
N MET A 298 -5.32 -11.99 18.53
CA MET A 298 -4.87 -11.03 19.53
C MET A 298 -5.84 -10.85 20.72
N VAL A 299 -7.14 -11.11 20.54
CA VAL A 299 -8.12 -11.08 21.64
C VAL A 299 -7.72 -12.00 22.80
N ASP A 300 -7.15 -13.16 22.50
CA ASP A 300 -6.75 -14.12 23.53
C ASP A 300 -5.33 -13.88 24.05
N HIS A 301 -4.53 -13.05 23.38
CA HIS A 301 -3.10 -12.85 23.72
C HIS A 301 -2.79 -11.43 24.23
N LYS A 302 -3.37 -10.39 23.59
CA LYS A 302 -3.14 -8.98 23.93
C LYS A 302 -4.41 -8.14 23.74
N PRO A 303 -5.51 -8.39 24.47
CA PRO A 303 -6.80 -7.73 24.24
C PRO A 303 -6.80 -6.23 24.49
N ALA A 304 -5.99 -5.73 25.42
CA ALA A 304 -6.05 -4.34 25.88
C ALA A 304 -5.89 -3.30 24.74
N LYS A 305 -4.95 -3.50 23.79
CA LYS A 305 -4.75 -2.57 22.67
C LYS A 305 -5.88 -2.68 21.65
N VAL A 306 -6.46 -3.87 21.45
CA VAL A 306 -7.64 -4.07 20.60
C VAL A 306 -8.86 -3.40 21.21
N ALA A 307 -9.05 -3.53 22.53
CA ALA A 307 -10.10 -2.83 23.29
C ALA A 307 -9.94 -1.31 23.23
N GLN A 308 -8.70 -0.80 23.39
CA GLN A 308 -8.41 0.64 23.24
C GLN A 308 -8.87 1.15 21.87
N LEU A 309 -8.54 0.44 20.80
CA LEU A 309 -8.98 0.79 19.45
C LEU A 309 -10.51 0.92 19.39
N GLY A 310 -11.22 -0.10 19.82
CA GLY A 310 -12.68 -0.13 19.78
C GLY A 310 -13.36 0.96 20.61
N ARG A 311 -12.86 1.21 21.82
CA ARG A 311 -13.37 2.29 22.66
C ARG A 311 -13.19 3.65 22.01
N ARG A 312 -12.07 3.85 21.28
CA ARG A 312 -11.69 5.15 20.74
C ARG A 312 -12.28 5.43 19.35
N ILE A 313 -12.39 4.40 18.47
CA ILE A 313 -12.91 4.63 17.11
C ILE A 313 -14.38 4.22 16.94
N PHE A 314 -14.89 3.28 17.77
CA PHE A 314 -16.27 2.78 17.69
C PHE A 314 -17.12 3.16 18.90
N ALA A 315 -16.58 3.94 19.84
CA ALA A 315 -17.26 4.31 21.10
C ALA A 315 -17.82 3.10 21.87
N ILE A 316 -17.06 1.99 21.94
CA ILE A 316 -17.45 0.80 22.66
C ILE A 316 -17.38 1.08 24.17
N ASP A 317 -18.53 1.03 24.86
CA ASP A 317 -18.62 1.24 26.30
C ASP A 317 -18.67 -0.11 27.04
N ILE A 318 -17.58 -0.86 26.98
CA ILE A 318 -17.37 -2.14 27.68
C ILE A 318 -16.08 -2.03 28.49
N ALA A 319 -16.18 -2.20 29.82
CA ALA A 319 -15.03 -2.06 30.73
C ALA A 319 -14.02 -3.22 30.60
N ASP A 320 -14.50 -4.45 30.44
CA ASP A 320 -13.65 -5.62 30.26
C ASP A 320 -12.92 -5.59 28.92
N ASP A 321 -11.60 -5.69 28.95
CA ASP A 321 -10.76 -5.57 27.74
C ASP A 321 -11.01 -6.70 26.76
N ARG A 322 -11.22 -7.93 27.22
CA ARG A 322 -11.45 -9.07 26.32
C ARG A 322 -12.79 -8.95 25.61
N LEU A 323 -13.84 -8.58 26.32
CA LEU A 323 -15.16 -8.36 25.73
C LEU A 323 -15.17 -7.16 24.78
N ALA A 324 -14.53 -6.05 25.17
CA ALA A 324 -14.37 -4.89 24.29
C ALA A 324 -13.57 -5.23 23.02
N ALA A 325 -12.53 -6.05 23.12
CA ALA A 325 -11.75 -6.52 21.98
C ALA A 325 -12.58 -7.41 21.03
N ILE A 326 -13.40 -8.33 21.56
CA ILE A 326 -14.32 -9.15 20.77
C ILE A 326 -15.27 -8.25 19.96
N GLU A 327 -15.91 -7.27 20.63
CA GLU A 327 -16.81 -6.32 19.96
C GLU A 327 -16.07 -5.48 18.91
N THR A 328 -14.82 -5.06 19.17
CA THR A 328 -13.99 -4.33 18.21
C THR A 328 -13.77 -5.12 16.93
N VAL A 329 -13.40 -6.39 17.07
CA VAL A 329 -13.19 -7.30 15.92
C VAL A 329 -14.50 -7.49 15.16
N ALA A 330 -15.62 -7.67 15.86
CA ALA A 330 -16.94 -7.83 15.24
C ALA A 330 -17.31 -6.59 14.40
N ARG A 331 -17.13 -5.37 14.93
CA ARG A 331 -17.40 -4.12 14.19
C ARG A 331 -16.50 -3.93 12.99
N LEU A 332 -15.21 -4.24 13.11
CA LEU A 332 -14.28 -4.15 11.97
C LEU A 332 -14.64 -5.16 10.88
N LYS A 333 -14.95 -6.40 11.24
CA LYS A 333 -15.45 -7.42 10.30
C LYS A 333 -16.74 -6.95 9.60
N ALA A 334 -17.68 -6.41 10.36
CA ALA A 334 -18.93 -5.88 9.81
C ALA A 334 -18.66 -4.71 8.84
N PHE A 335 -17.75 -3.80 9.16
CA PHE A 335 -17.35 -2.72 8.26
C PHE A 335 -16.78 -3.26 6.94
N PHE A 336 -15.84 -4.18 6.98
CA PHE A 336 -15.27 -4.77 5.76
C PHE A 336 -16.31 -5.56 4.97
N LYS A 337 -17.13 -6.38 5.64
CA LYS A 337 -18.11 -7.25 4.97
C LYS A 337 -19.31 -6.48 4.44
N VAL A 338 -19.94 -5.65 5.30
CA VAL A 338 -21.24 -5.04 5.02
C VAL A 338 -21.08 -3.71 4.28
N VAL A 339 -20.14 -2.86 4.72
CA VAL A 339 -19.96 -1.52 4.12
C VAL A 339 -19.13 -1.61 2.85
N LEU A 340 -18.03 -2.36 2.88
CA LEU A 340 -17.10 -2.45 1.74
C LEU A 340 -17.39 -3.65 0.81
N GLY A 341 -18.22 -4.62 1.22
CA GLY A 341 -18.48 -5.83 0.42
C GLY A 341 -17.26 -6.73 0.25
N MET A 342 -16.31 -6.69 1.19
CA MET A 342 -15.08 -7.46 1.13
C MET A 342 -15.29 -8.91 1.57
N PRO A 343 -14.46 -9.86 1.06
CA PRO A 343 -14.45 -11.24 1.52
C PRO A 343 -14.01 -11.33 2.98
N SER A 344 -14.46 -12.38 3.67
CA SER A 344 -14.13 -12.66 5.07
C SER A 344 -13.52 -14.04 5.29
N THR A 345 -13.46 -14.89 4.26
CA THR A 345 -12.88 -16.23 4.29
C THR A 345 -12.11 -16.54 3.00
N PHE A 346 -11.29 -17.59 3.02
CA PHE A 346 -10.63 -18.11 1.82
C PHE A 346 -11.62 -18.49 0.72
N ALA A 347 -12.74 -19.14 1.08
CA ALA A 347 -13.76 -19.52 0.13
C ALA A 347 -14.34 -18.30 -0.61
N GLU A 348 -14.57 -17.20 0.10
CA GLU A 348 -15.05 -15.94 -0.49
C GLU A 348 -13.98 -15.21 -1.33
N LEU A 349 -12.68 -15.50 -1.10
CA LEU A 349 -11.59 -15.09 -1.99
C LEU A 349 -11.50 -15.95 -3.26
N GLY A 350 -12.33 -17.00 -3.38
CA GLY A 350 -12.26 -17.97 -4.48
C GLY A 350 -11.22 -19.08 -4.26
N ILE A 351 -10.69 -19.22 -3.04
CA ILE A 351 -9.70 -20.24 -2.67
C ILE A 351 -10.43 -21.36 -1.92
N ALA A 352 -10.80 -22.42 -2.64
CA ALA A 352 -11.55 -23.55 -2.06
C ALA A 352 -10.67 -24.43 -1.17
N GLU A 353 -9.41 -24.64 -1.56
CA GLU A 353 -8.45 -25.48 -0.83
C GLU A 353 -7.14 -24.72 -0.60
N PRO A 354 -7.05 -23.94 0.50
CA PRO A 354 -5.85 -23.18 0.79
C PRO A 354 -4.72 -24.09 1.29
N ASP A 355 -3.54 -24.01 0.66
CA ASP A 355 -2.34 -24.68 1.16
C ASP A 355 -1.72 -23.88 2.31
N ILE A 356 -2.31 -24.03 3.49
CA ILE A 356 -1.86 -23.35 4.71
C ILE A 356 -0.40 -23.71 5.04
N ASP A 357 0.03 -24.93 4.76
CA ASP A 357 1.40 -25.37 5.03
C ASP A 357 2.40 -24.67 4.13
N ALA A 358 2.06 -24.47 2.85
CA ALA A 358 2.91 -23.70 1.95
C ALA A 358 3.01 -22.24 2.38
N MET A 359 1.89 -21.59 2.76
CA MET A 359 1.89 -20.22 3.25
C MET A 359 2.73 -20.06 4.53
N VAL A 360 2.58 -20.95 5.51
CA VAL A 360 3.38 -20.92 6.74
C VAL A 360 4.88 -21.11 6.42
N ARG A 361 5.23 -22.10 5.57
CA ARG A 361 6.62 -22.30 5.17
C ARG A 361 7.21 -21.10 4.44
N GLY A 362 6.47 -20.49 3.52
CA GLY A 362 6.88 -19.30 2.77
C GLY A 362 7.15 -18.13 3.70
N LEU A 363 6.20 -17.81 4.57
CA LEU A 363 6.28 -16.72 5.54
C LEU A 363 7.53 -16.85 6.43
N HIS A 364 7.70 -18.02 7.07
CA HIS A 364 8.81 -18.24 8.00
C HIS A 364 10.17 -18.40 7.31
N LYS A 365 10.20 -18.82 6.04
CA LYS A 365 11.43 -18.81 5.23
C LYS A 365 11.96 -17.38 5.02
N VAL A 366 11.06 -16.41 4.84
CA VAL A 366 11.44 -15.02 4.58
C VAL A 366 11.64 -14.22 5.87
N LYS A 367 10.76 -14.40 6.86
CA LYS A 367 10.73 -13.60 8.09
C LYS A 367 11.48 -14.22 9.28
N GLY A 368 11.88 -15.50 9.20
CA GLY A 368 12.52 -16.25 10.28
C GLY A 368 11.53 -16.98 11.18
N GLU A 369 12.03 -17.54 12.27
CA GLU A 369 11.23 -18.38 13.20
C GLU A 369 10.09 -17.62 13.87
N MET A 370 10.30 -16.32 14.13
CA MET A 370 9.34 -15.46 14.84
C MET A 370 8.97 -14.25 13.97
N VAL A 371 7.69 -14.10 13.69
CA VAL A 371 7.14 -13.02 12.86
C VAL A 371 6.38 -12.03 13.75
N GLY A 372 6.40 -10.74 13.38
CA GLY A 372 5.62 -9.70 14.03
C GLY A 372 6.42 -8.77 14.93
N GLY A 373 5.94 -7.55 15.04
CA GLY A 373 6.47 -6.51 15.92
C GLY A 373 5.68 -6.44 17.24
N TYR A 374 4.35 -6.41 17.14
CA TYR A 374 3.46 -6.29 18.29
C TYR A 374 3.42 -7.54 19.15
N TYR A 375 3.30 -8.69 18.53
CA TYR A 375 3.33 -10.00 19.16
C TYR A 375 4.16 -10.95 18.28
N LYS A 376 5.08 -11.67 18.92
CA LYS A 376 5.96 -12.62 18.21
C LYS A 376 5.23 -13.93 17.98
N LEU A 377 4.94 -14.23 16.72
CA LEU A 377 4.24 -15.42 16.26
C LEU A 377 5.20 -16.47 15.74
N ASN A 378 5.11 -17.68 16.23
CA ASN A 378 5.79 -18.84 15.67
C ASN A 378 4.94 -19.48 14.54
N SER A 379 5.44 -20.58 13.94
CA SER A 379 4.76 -21.26 12.83
C SER A 379 3.42 -21.92 13.24
N SER A 380 3.24 -22.30 14.51
CA SER A 380 1.97 -22.82 15.02
C SER A 380 0.93 -21.71 15.14
N ASP A 381 1.35 -20.53 15.61
CA ASP A 381 0.47 -19.36 15.75
C ASP A 381 -0.01 -18.87 14.40
N THR A 382 0.91 -18.68 13.42
CA THR A 382 0.56 -18.25 12.06
C THR A 382 -0.34 -19.28 11.37
N ARG A 383 -0.12 -20.56 11.56
CA ARG A 383 -1.03 -21.63 11.10
C ARG A 383 -2.42 -21.49 11.70
N SER A 384 -2.52 -21.21 13.00
CA SER A 384 -3.80 -21.04 13.69
C SER A 384 -4.55 -19.84 13.14
N ILE A 385 -3.86 -18.73 12.87
CA ILE A 385 -4.46 -17.54 12.25
C ILE A 385 -4.97 -17.86 10.83
N TYR A 386 -4.18 -18.56 9.98
CA TYR A 386 -4.66 -18.97 8.66
C TYR A 386 -5.90 -19.89 8.74
N ARG A 387 -5.98 -20.78 9.73
CA ARG A 387 -7.17 -21.63 9.93
C ARG A 387 -8.41 -20.85 10.34
N MET A 388 -8.29 -19.70 10.99
CA MET A 388 -9.43 -18.83 11.31
C MET A 388 -10.04 -18.15 10.07
N MET A 389 -9.43 -18.30 8.90
CA MET A 389 -9.90 -17.76 7.62
C MET A 389 -10.67 -18.82 6.79
N LEU A 390 -10.78 -20.06 7.26
CA LEU A 390 -11.57 -21.13 6.64
C LEU A 390 -13.10 -20.93 6.91
#